data_7f07826a54f4c46d4b850b48152b9805
#
_entry.id   7f07826a54f4c46d4b850b48152b9805
#
_cell.length_a   1.000
_cell.length_b   1.000
_cell.length_c   1.000
_cell.angle_alpha   90.00
_cell.angle_beta   90.00
_cell.angle_gamma   90.00
#
_symmetry.space_group_name_H-M   'P 1'
#
loop_
_entity.id
_entity.type
_entity.pdbx_description
1 polymer ?
#
loop_
_entity_poly.entity_id
_entity_poly.type
_entity_poly.pdbx_seq_one_letter_code
_entity_poly.pdbx_strand_id
1 'polypeptide(L)'
;TTLFRSIKGFSLLGGEPFEKENRMVVQYILKTIKEHFPNKTVWCYSGFTFEELVGECEDILKYIDVLVDGAFVAEKKNLKLKFRGSENQRIINVKKSLEDKTVTELTEGEYDEY
;
A
#
# COMPACT_ATOMS: atom_id res chain seq x y z
N THR A 1 3.49 -12.44 -5.11
CA THR A 1 3.29 -10.99 -5.24
C THR A 1 3.38 -10.57 -6.70
N THR A 2 2.43 -9.81 -7.17
CA THR A 2 2.36 -9.32 -8.54
C THR A 2 2.66 -7.83 -8.57
N LEU A 3 3.61 -7.42 -9.41
CA LEU A 3 3.93 -6.02 -9.64
C LEU A 3 3.23 -5.55 -10.92
N PHE A 4 2.43 -4.52 -10.81
CA PHE A 4 1.72 -3.93 -11.93
C PHE A 4 2.23 -2.51 -12.17
N ARG A 5 2.56 -2.18 -13.43
CA ARG A 5 3.04 -0.85 -13.79
C ARG A 5 1.97 -0.10 -14.59
N SER A 6 1.77 1.17 -14.24
CA SER A 6 0.90 2.07 -14.98
C SER A 6 1.67 3.35 -15.31
N ILE A 7 1.02 4.29 -16.01
CA ILE A 7 1.63 5.58 -16.34
C ILE A 7 2.01 6.35 -15.07
N LYS A 8 1.17 6.31 -14.03
CA LYS A 8 1.42 7.04 -12.80
C LYS A 8 2.42 6.35 -11.87
N GLY A 9 2.52 5.04 -11.91
CA GLY A 9 3.39 4.34 -10.99
C GLY A 9 3.25 2.84 -11.00
N PHE A 10 3.46 2.24 -9.85
CA PHE A 10 3.51 0.80 -9.66
C PHE A 10 2.54 0.39 -8.57
N SER A 11 1.94 -0.79 -8.73
CA SER A 11 1.07 -1.39 -7.72
C SER A 11 1.55 -2.79 -7.40
N LEU A 12 1.73 -3.10 -6.13
CA LEU A 12 2.01 -4.46 -5.66
C LEU A 12 0.70 -5.13 -5.31
N LEU A 13 0.33 -6.13 -6.10
CA LEU A 13 -0.95 -6.84 -6.01
C LEU A 13 -0.71 -8.33 -5.82
N GLY A 14 -1.70 -9.01 -5.23
CA GLY A 14 -1.70 -10.46 -5.12
C GLY A 14 -0.62 -10.99 -4.21
N GLY A 15 -0.86 -12.18 -3.60
CA GLY A 15 -0.01 -12.68 -2.55
C GLY A 15 0.06 -11.66 -1.41
N GLU A 16 0.76 -11.97 -0.34
CA GLU A 16 0.89 -11.01 0.77
C GLU A 16 2.33 -10.47 0.78
N PRO A 17 2.54 -9.18 0.39
CA PRO A 17 3.90 -8.62 0.33
C PRO A 17 4.63 -8.63 1.67
N PHE A 18 3.89 -8.56 2.77
CA PHE A 18 4.47 -8.46 4.11
C PHE A 18 4.60 -9.79 4.84
N GLU A 19 4.30 -10.91 4.18
CA GLU A 19 4.71 -12.20 4.73
C GLU A 19 6.23 -12.24 4.87
N LYS A 20 6.74 -12.83 5.97
CA LYS A 20 8.17 -12.76 6.29
C LYS A 20 9.06 -13.24 5.15
N GLU A 21 8.68 -14.30 4.46
CA GLU A 21 9.46 -14.85 3.36
C GLU A 21 9.51 -13.94 2.14
N ASN A 22 8.59 -12.97 2.03
CA ASN A 22 8.52 -12.05 0.90
C ASN A 22 9.18 -10.70 1.17
N ARG A 23 9.41 -10.36 2.43
CA ARG A 23 9.83 -9.00 2.82
C ARG A 23 11.14 -8.55 2.18
N MET A 24 12.12 -9.41 2.14
CA MET A 24 13.44 -9.05 1.56
C MET A 24 13.32 -8.71 0.07
N VAL A 25 12.61 -9.54 -0.67
CA VAL A 25 12.42 -9.34 -2.10
C VAL A 25 11.58 -8.09 -2.36
N VAL A 26 10.51 -7.90 -1.59
CA VAL A 26 9.63 -6.73 -1.73
C VAL A 26 10.41 -5.44 -1.44
N GLN A 27 11.21 -5.43 -0.39
CA GLN A 27 12.04 -4.27 -0.07
C GLN A 27 13.00 -3.93 -1.20
N TYR A 28 13.64 -4.95 -1.77
CA TYR A 28 14.56 -4.77 -2.89
C TYR A 28 13.84 -4.19 -4.11
N ILE A 29 12.68 -4.73 -4.45
CA ILE A 29 11.89 -4.26 -5.59
C ILE A 29 11.48 -2.80 -5.40
N LEU A 30 10.94 -2.46 -4.24
CA LEU A 30 10.47 -1.10 -3.96
C LEU A 30 11.61 -0.08 -3.94
N LYS A 31 12.73 -0.45 -3.34
CA LYS A 31 13.92 0.39 -3.33
C LYS A 31 14.40 0.66 -4.74
N THR A 32 14.45 -0.39 -5.58
CA THR A 32 14.88 -0.28 -6.97
C THR A 32 13.93 0.63 -7.77
N ILE A 33 12.62 0.49 -7.57
CA ILE A 33 11.64 1.35 -8.21
C ILE A 33 11.89 2.81 -7.85
N LYS A 34 12.09 3.12 -6.58
CA LYS A 34 12.29 4.50 -6.14
C LYS A 34 13.62 5.07 -6.63
N GLU A 35 14.65 4.26 -6.78
CA GLU A 35 15.94 4.70 -7.33
C GLU A 35 15.85 5.03 -8.81
N HIS A 36 15.12 4.24 -9.59
CA HIS A 36 15.03 4.39 -11.04
C HIS A 36 13.86 5.26 -11.50
N PHE A 37 12.80 5.34 -10.69
CA PHE A 37 11.59 6.08 -11.02
C PHE A 37 11.13 6.93 -9.83
N PRO A 38 11.96 7.90 -9.39
CA PRO A 38 11.68 8.64 -8.14
C PRO A 38 10.39 9.45 -8.16
N ASN A 39 9.88 9.77 -9.37
CA ASN A 39 8.64 10.54 -9.51
C ASN A 39 7.39 9.69 -9.68
N LYS A 40 7.52 8.37 -9.65
CA LYS A 40 6.37 7.47 -9.77
C LYS A 40 5.87 7.10 -8.38
N THR A 41 4.56 6.94 -8.26
CA THR A 41 3.94 6.52 -7.00
C THR A 41 3.93 5.00 -6.90
N VAL A 42 3.96 4.50 -5.67
CA VAL A 42 3.88 3.08 -5.36
C VAL A 42 2.67 2.83 -4.49
N TRP A 43 1.78 1.96 -4.98
CA TRP A 43 0.63 1.46 -4.24
C TRP A 43 0.91 0.02 -3.82
N CYS A 44 0.54 -0.31 -2.60
CA CYS A 44 0.71 -1.66 -2.09
C CYS A 44 -0.58 -2.12 -1.40
N TYR A 45 -0.99 -3.34 -1.68
CA TYR A 45 -2.18 -3.96 -1.08
C TYR A 45 -1.75 -5.02 -0.09
N SER A 46 -2.29 -4.97 1.12
CA SER A 46 -1.97 -5.92 2.17
C SER A 46 -3.21 -6.31 2.97
N GLY A 47 -3.26 -7.56 3.40
CA GLY A 47 -4.26 -8.01 4.36
C GLY A 47 -3.95 -7.59 5.80
N PHE A 48 -2.71 -7.20 6.09
CA PHE A 48 -2.34 -6.64 7.39
C PHE A 48 -2.79 -5.20 7.50
N THR A 49 -2.96 -4.71 8.73
CA THR A 49 -3.24 -3.30 8.96
C THR A 49 -1.95 -2.49 9.07
N PHE A 50 -2.05 -1.20 8.84
CA PHE A 50 -0.92 -0.29 9.00
C PHE A 50 -0.32 -0.40 10.42
N GLU A 51 -1.18 -0.48 11.41
CA GLU A 51 -0.76 -0.58 12.81
C GLU A 51 0.05 -1.84 13.09
N GLU A 52 -0.31 -2.95 12.42
CA GLU A 52 0.46 -4.19 12.54
C GLU A 52 1.82 -4.09 11.84
N LEU A 53 1.91 -3.33 10.77
CA LEU A 53 3.11 -3.25 9.94
C LEU A 53 4.13 -2.22 10.43
N VAL A 54 3.68 -1.18 11.09
CA VAL A 54 4.54 -0.04 11.41
C VAL A 54 5.71 -0.39 12.32
N GLY A 55 5.55 -1.37 13.20
CA GLY A 55 6.62 -1.77 14.12
C GLY A 55 7.72 -2.61 13.50
N GLU A 56 7.37 -3.42 12.51
CA GLU A 56 8.31 -4.40 11.93
C GLU A 56 8.74 -4.05 10.50
N CYS A 57 7.93 -3.30 9.79
CA CYS A 57 8.11 -3.12 8.34
C CYS A 57 8.27 -1.67 7.91
N GLU A 58 8.72 -0.78 8.79
CA GLU A 58 8.95 0.62 8.41
C GLU A 58 9.98 0.75 7.29
N ASP A 59 10.96 -0.13 7.25
CA ASP A 59 11.98 -0.16 6.22
C ASP A 59 11.43 -0.52 4.84
N ILE A 60 10.23 -1.09 4.79
CA ILE A 60 9.51 -1.36 3.54
C ILE A 60 8.48 -0.25 3.31
N LEU A 61 7.73 0.12 4.35
CA LEU A 61 6.67 1.13 4.25
C LEU A 61 7.19 2.47 3.73
N LYS A 62 8.42 2.84 4.06
CA LYS A 62 8.99 4.11 3.62
C LYS A 62 9.09 4.26 2.10
N TYR A 63 9.02 3.17 1.36
CA TYR A 63 9.04 3.19 -0.11
C TYR A 63 7.64 3.20 -0.73
N ILE A 64 6.60 3.09 0.08
CA ILE A 64 5.21 3.00 -0.37
C ILE A 64 4.53 4.35 -0.19
N ASP A 65 3.84 4.82 -1.22
CA ASP A 65 3.08 6.06 -1.15
C ASP A 65 1.67 5.83 -0.64
N VAL A 66 1.02 4.77 -1.12
CA VAL A 66 -0.35 4.43 -0.73
C VAL A 66 -0.43 2.97 -0.33
N LEU A 67 -0.92 2.71 0.87
CA LEU A 67 -1.19 1.36 1.35
C LEU A 67 -2.70 1.15 1.42
N VAL A 68 -3.19 0.13 0.73
CA VAL A 68 -4.57 -0.34 0.92
C VAL A 68 -4.48 -1.49 1.92
N ASP A 69 -4.93 -1.24 3.14
CA ASP A 69 -4.72 -2.17 4.25
C ASP A 69 -5.99 -2.86 4.72
N GLY A 70 -5.78 -3.97 5.41
CA GLY A 70 -6.85 -4.74 6.01
C GLY A 70 -7.30 -5.90 5.14
N ALA A 71 -7.68 -7.01 5.79
CA ALA A 71 -8.12 -8.19 5.10
C ALA A 71 -9.47 -7.94 4.39
N PHE A 72 -9.64 -8.56 3.22
CA PHE A 72 -10.93 -8.54 2.55
C PHE A 72 -11.95 -9.28 3.39
N VAL A 73 -13.09 -8.63 3.68
CA VAL A 73 -14.18 -9.21 4.46
C VAL A 73 -15.41 -9.31 3.56
N ALA A 74 -15.84 -10.54 3.26
CA ALA A 74 -16.93 -10.79 2.31
C ALA A 74 -18.24 -10.09 2.73
N GLU A 75 -18.55 -10.07 4.01
CA GLU A 75 -19.74 -9.44 4.54
C GLU A 75 -19.74 -7.92 4.35
N LYS A 76 -18.56 -7.34 4.11
CA LYS A 76 -18.40 -5.90 3.88
C LYS A 76 -18.07 -5.57 2.43
N LYS A 77 -18.21 -6.54 1.53
CA LYS A 77 -17.94 -6.36 0.11
C LYS A 77 -18.86 -5.27 -0.47
N ASN A 78 -18.25 -4.37 -1.25
CA ASN A 78 -19.01 -3.32 -1.91
C ASN A 78 -18.35 -3.03 -3.26
N LEU A 79 -19.03 -3.39 -4.34
CA LEU A 79 -18.53 -3.24 -5.70
C LEU A 79 -18.43 -1.78 -6.16
N LYS A 80 -19.03 -0.86 -5.42
CA LYS A 80 -18.97 0.58 -5.73
C LYS A 80 -17.70 1.25 -5.20
N LEU A 81 -16.94 0.58 -4.33
CA LEU A 81 -15.71 1.14 -3.78
C LEU A 81 -14.63 1.19 -4.86
N LYS A 82 -13.85 2.28 -4.84
CA LYS A 82 -12.67 2.41 -5.70
C LYS A 82 -11.45 1.93 -4.95
N PHE A 83 -10.63 1.11 -5.60
CA PHE A 83 -9.32 0.66 -5.13
C PHE A 83 -9.33 -0.23 -3.89
N ARG A 84 -10.48 -0.65 -3.40
CA ARG A 84 -10.60 -1.60 -2.30
C ARG A 84 -11.85 -2.47 -2.49
N GLY A 85 -11.83 -3.66 -1.91
CA GLY A 85 -12.90 -4.63 -2.12
C GLY A 85 -13.96 -4.68 -1.03
N SER A 86 -13.64 -4.26 0.18
CA SER A 86 -14.56 -4.27 1.30
C SER A 86 -14.44 -2.98 2.11
N GLU A 87 -15.52 -2.63 2.81
CA GLU A 87 -15.62 -1.33 3.49
C GLU A 87 -14.63 -1.16 4.66
N ASN A 88 -14.15 -2.25 5.23
CA ASN A 88 -13.18 -2.20 6.31
C ASN A 88 -11.76 -1.85 5.84
N GLN A 89 -11.48 -1.99 4.55
CA GLN A 89 -10.15 -1.68 4.02
C GLN A 89 -9.98 -0.16 3.89
N ARG A 90 -8.76 0.30 4.16
CA ARG A 90 -8.45 1.73 4.14
C ARG A 90 -7.45 2.05 3.05
N ILE A 91 -7.54 3.25 2.49
CA ILE A 91 -6.58 3.76 1.50
C ILE A 91 -5.75 4.82 2.22
N ILE A 92 -4.52 4.48 2.56
CA ILE A 92 -3.69 5.22 3.51
C ILE A 92 -2.58 6.01 2.82
N ASN A 93 -2.45 7.29 3.18
CA ASN A 93 -1.28 8.09 2.83
C ASN A 93 -0.15 7.66 3.77
N VAL A 94 0.77 6.83 3.28
CA VAL A 94 1.79 6.21 4.11
C VAL A 94 2.77 7.23 4.66
N LYS A 95 3.26 8.14 3.82
CA LYS A 95 4.25 9.13 4.24
C LYS A 95 3.72 9.99 5.39
N LYS A 96 2.52 10.52 5.23
CA LYS A 96 1.92 11.36 6.26
C LYS A 96 1.61 10.56 7.51
N SER A 97 1.17 9.33 7.36
CA SER A 97 0.87 8.46 8.50
C SER A 97 2.12 8.13 9.31
N LEU A 98 3.25 7.91 8.64
CA LEU A 98 4.52 7.67 9.32
C LEU A 98 5.01 8.93 10.05
N GLU A 99 4.88 10.10 9.42
CA GLU A 99 5.29 11.37 10.02
C GLU A 99 4.46 11.70 11.28
N ASP A 100 3.15 11.51 11.20
CA ASP A 100 2.21 11.88 12.27
C ASP A 100 2.05 10.76 13.30
N LYS A 101 2.59 9.57 13.03
CA LYS A 101 2.44 8.37 13.86
C LYS A 101 0.98 7.97 14.08
N THR A 102 0.13 8.31 13.14
CA THR A 102 -1.30 7.94 13.13
C THR A 102 -1.77 7.83 11.68
N VAL A 103 -2.78 6.99 11.47
CA VAL A 103 -3.28 6.74 10.11
C VAL A 103 -3.96 7.99 9.55
N THR A 104 -3.54 8.37 8.35
CA THR A 104 -4.19 9.39 7.54
C THR A 104 -4.68 8.74 6.26
N GLU A 105 -5.99 8.69 6.07
CA GLU A 105 -6.59 8.10 4.88
C GLU A 105 -6.69 9.15 3.76
N LEU A 106 -6.56 8.68 2.52
CA LEU A 106 -6.81 9.51 1.34
C LEU A 106 -8.31 9.58 1.08
N THR A 107 -8.78 10.75 0.70
CA THR A 107 -10.16 10.93 0.23
C THR A 107 -10.25 10.62 -1.26
N GLU A 108 -11.47 10.41 -1.78
CA GLU A 108 -11.66 10.13 -3.21
C GLU A 108 -11.09 11.24 -4.10
N GLY A 109 -11.18 12.50 -3.68
CA GLY A 109 -10.61 13.61 -4.43
C GLY A 109 -9.09 13.59 -4.51
N GLU A 110 -8.43 12.89 -3.60
CA GLU A 110 -6.98 12.80 -3.56
C GLU A 110 -6.43 11.59 -4.33
N TYR A 111 -7.25 10.62 -4.69
CA TYR A 111 -6.77 9.39 -5.33
C TYR A 111 -6.02 9.67 -6.64
N ASP A 112 -6.46 10.65 -7.40
CA ASP A 112 -5.86 10.97 -8.70
C ASP A 112 -4.48 11.61 -8.58
N GLU A 113 -4.09 12.07 -7.40
CA GLU A 113 -2.76 12.65 -7.16
C GLU A 113 -1.68 11.58 -7.01
N TYR A 114 -2.10 10.34 -6.83
CA TYR A 114 -1.20 9.20 -6.61
C TYR A 114 -1.34 8.18 -7.76
#